data_cdf9172ebd88a033580290cabe6ac48e
#
_entry.id   cdf9172ebd88a033580290cabe6ac48e
#
_cell.length_a   1.000
_cell.length_b   1.000
_cell.length_c   1.000
_cell.angle_alpha   90.00
_cell.angle_beta   90.00
_cell.angle_gamma   90.00
#
_symmetry.space_group_name_H-M   'P 1'
#
loop_
_entity.id
_entity.type
_entity.pdbx_description
1 polymer ?
#
loop_
_entity_poly.entity_id
_entity_poly.type
_entity_poly.pdbx_seq_one_letter_code
_entity_poly.pdbx_strand_id
1 'polypeptide(L)'
;RLSKITNLDRLFFSDNGSTAVEVALKIAYQWWQNKNDKRNQIIAFEGAYHGDTFGAMSVGERNIFNESFESLMFPVQRVKWPSTWIDDDQVYNKEAIALKELENLLQIPTAAVILEPLIQGAGGMNMVRPEFIKKVANLVKQYDSLLIADEVLTGFGRTGSLFAFQKADIDPDLIAISKGLTGGFLPMGVTLAKEEVFKKFISNSP
;
A
#
# COMPACT_ATOMS: atom_id res chain seq x y z
N ARG A 1 11.04 2.42 18.78
CA ARG A 1 11.18 0.98 18.42
C ARG A 1 10.70 0.71 17.00
N LEU A 2 9.51 1.20 16.62
CA LEU A 2 8.94 0.96 15.25
C LEU A 2 9.93 1.38 14.16
N SER A 3 10.49 2.59 14.21
CA SER A 3 11.44 3.05 13.19
C SER A 3 12.66 2.14 13.03
N LYS A 4 13.14 1.54 14.12
CA LYS A 4 14.27 0.61 14.08
C LYS A 4 13.95 -0.74 13.43
N ILE A 5 12.73 -1.24 13.61
CA ILE A 5 12.34 -2.57 13.09
C ILE A 5 11.78 -2.50 11.68
N THR A 6 11.31 -1.33 11.25
CA THR A 6 10.81 -1.10 9.88
C THR A 6 11.82 -0.41 8.98
N ASN A 7 12.87 0.18 9.57
CA ASN A 7 13.84 1.04 8.87
C ASN A 7 13.20 2.27 8.19
N LEU A 8 12.04 2.74 8.72
CA LEU A 8 11.40 3.98 8.32
C LEU A 8 11.51 5.00 9.47
N ASP A 9 11.95 6.21 9.16
CA ASP A 9 12.43 7.15 10.17
C ASP A 9 11.31 7.94 10.85
N ARG A 10 10.19 8.18 10.16
CA ARG A 10 9.13 9.08 10.58
C ARG A 10 7.83 8.34 10.81
N LEU A 11 7.14 8.74 11.88
CA LEU A 11 5.89 8.13 12.30
C LEU A 11 4.81 9.20 12.46
N PHE A 12 3.61 8.88 11.98
CA PHE A 12 2.40 9.66 12.22
C PHE A 12 1.37 8.74 12.89
N PHE A 13 0.91 9.11 14.09
CA PHE A 13 -0.08 8.35 14.85
C PHE A 13 -1.49 8.74 14.42
N SER A 14 -2.37 7.76 14.33
CA SER A 14 -3.79 7.93 14.01
C SER A 14 -4.64 6.91 14.78
N ASP A 15 -5.96 6.92 14.56
CA ASP A 15 -6.90 6.18 15.42
C ASP A 15 -7.03 4.69 15.05
N ASN A 16 -6.82 4.32 13.79
CA ASN A 16 -7.02 2.95 13.30
C ASN A 16 -6.30 2.71 11.96
N GLY A 17 -6.50 1.50 11.38
CA GLY A 17 -5.89 1.12 10.10
C GLY A 17 -6.35 1.98 8.92
N SER A 18 -7.64 2.28 8.84
CA SER A 18 -8.19 3.11 7.75
C SER A 18 -7.58 4.52 7.76
N THR A 19 -7.46 5.13 8.94
CA THR A 19 -6.83 6.45 9.09
C THR A 19 -5.33 6.41 8.83
N ALA A 20 -4.64 5.31 9.15
CA ALA A 20 -3.23 5.14 8.79
C ALA A 20 -3.04 5.09 7.26
N VAL A 21 -3.90 4.36 6.55
CA VAL A 21 -3.91 4.34 5.08
C VAL A 21 -4.25 5.71 4.52
N GLU A 22 -5.26 6.38 5.05
CA GLU A 22 -5.66 7.74 4.65
C GLU A 22 -4.48 8.72 4.74
N VAL A 23 -3.72 8.66 5.84
CA VAL A 23 -2.52 9.49 6.03
C VAL A 23 -1.44 9.13 5.01
N ALA A 24 -1.22 7.84 4.73
CA ALA A 24 -0.25 7.41 3.73
C ALA A 24 -0.59 7.94 2.33
N LEU A 25 -1.84 7.85 1.92
CA LEU A 25 -2.32 8.39 0.64
C LEU A 25 -2.15 9.90 0.54
N LYS A 26 -2.49 10.64 1.60
CA LYS A 26 -2.32 12.10 1.67
C LYS A 26 -0.85 12.49 1.60
N ILE A 27 0.03 11.79 2.33
CA ILE A 27 1.48 12.02 2.28
C ILE A 27 1.99 11.79 0.86
N ALA A 28 1.63 10.66 0.23
CA ALA A 28 2.08 10.34 -1.11
C ALA A 28 1.63 11.39 -2.13
N TYR A 29 0.36 11.80 -2.10
CA TYR A 29 -0.16 12.83 -2.98
C TYR A 29 0.54 14.18 -2.77
N GLN A 30 0.62 14.66 -1.53
CA GLN A 30 1.19 15.97 -1.21
C GLN A 30 2.69 16.03 -1.48
N TRP A 31 3.41 14.92 -1.32
CA TRP A 31 4.85 14.84 -1.61
C TRP A 31 5.18 15.26 -3.05
N TRP A 32 4.35 14.83 -4.01
CA TRP A 32 4.48 15.22 -5.41
C TRP A 32 4.14 16.69 -5.63
N GLN A 33 3.10 17.20 -4.96
CA GLN A 33 2.76 18.63 -5.01
C GLN A 33 3.92 19.49 -4.51
N ASN A 34 4.56 19.07 -3.40
CA ASN A 34 5.71 19.76 -2.82
C ASN A 34 6.97 19.68 -3.71
N LYS A 35 7.03 18.73 -4.64
CA LYS A 35 8.07 18.66 -5.69
C LYS A 35 7.74 19.49 -6.94
N ASN A 36 6.58 20.16 -6.98
CA ASN A 36 6.03 20.78 -8.20
C ASN A 36 5.81 19.79 -9.36
N ASP A 37 5.64 18.53 -9.06
CA ASP A 37 5.30 17.45 -10.00
C ASP A 37 3.87 16.94 -9.67
N LYS A 38 2.89 17.36 -10.49
CA LYS A 38 1.48 17.04 -10.22
C LYS A 38 1.14 15.65 -10.70
N ARG A 39 1.22 14.68 -9.81
CA ARG A 39 0.79 13.30 -10.05
C ARG A 39 -0.50 13.01 -9.30
N ASN A 40 -1.54 12.66 -10.03
CA ASN A 40 -2.87 12.41 -9.48
C ASN A 40 -3.28 10.93 -9.54
N GLN A 41 -2.56 10.12 -10.34
CA GLN A 41 -2.87 8.70 -10.46
C GLN A 41 -2.42 7.95 -9.21
N ILE A 42 -3.31 7.12 -8.70
CA ILE A 42 -3.00 6.08 -7.69
C ILE A 42 -3.36 4.74 -8.33
N ILE A 43 -2.52 3.74 -8.09
CA ILE A 43 -2.74 2.36 -8.53
C ILE A 43 -2.92 1.48 -7.30
N ALA A 44 -3.93 0.63 -7.32
CA ALA A 44 -4.21 -0.39 -6.31
C ALA A 44 -4.40 -1.76 -6.98
N PHE A 45 -4.65 -2.80 -6.20
CA PHE A 45 -4.91 -4.14 -6.74
C PHE A 45 -6.38 -4.53 -6.54
N GLU A 46 -6.94 -5.26 -7.51
CA GLU A 46 -8.28 -5.85 -7.41
C GLU A 46 -8.38 -6.75 -6.17
N GLY A 47 -9.53 -6.78 -5.52
CA GLY A 47 -9.77 -7.55 -4.31
C GLY A 47 -9.14 -6.97 -3.04
N ALA A 48 -8.44 -5.83 -3.09
CA ALA A 48 -7.82 -5.23 -1.92
C ALA A 48 -8.86 -4.61 -0.96
N TYR A 49 -8.51 -4.61 0.34
CA TYR A 49 -9.26 -3.89 1.36
C TYR A 49 -8.29 -3.07 2.23
N HIS A 50 -8.49 -1.77 2.24
CA HIS A 50 -7.61 -0.83 2.93
C HIS A 50 -8.28 -0.05 4.06
N GLY A 51 -9.59 -0.28 4.29
CA GLY A 51 -10.38 0.38 5.33
C GLY A 51 -11.60 1.10 4.78
N ASP A 52 -12.35 1.79 5.67
CA ASP A 52 -13.68 2.32 5.40
C ASP A 52 -13.75 3.86 5.45
N THR A 53 -12.61 4.56 5.55
CA THR A 53 -12.58 6.00 5.24
C THR A 53 -12.63 6.22 3.73
N PHE A 54 -13.08 7.38 3.25
CA PHE A 54 -13.29 7.59 1.80
C PHE A 54 -12.05 7.36 0.96
N GLY A 55 -10.88 7.78 1.42
CA GLY A 55 -9.63 7.50 0.71
C GLY A 55 -9.26 6.03 0.74
N ALA A 56 -9.37 5.36 1.88
CA ALA A 56 -9.12 3.93 2.00
C ALA A 56 -10.10 3.09 1.15
N MET A 57 -11.41 3.44 1.16
CA MET A 57 -12.40 2.83 0.26
C MET A 57 -12.07 3.09 -1.21
N SER A 58 -11.54 4.28 -1.54
CA SER A 58 -11.19 4.61 -2.93
C SER A 58 -10.16 3.66 -3.50
N VAL A 59 -9.17 3.26 -2.72
CA VAL A 59 -8.11 2.32 -3.13
C VAL A 59 -8.47 0.85 -2.90
N GLY A 60 -9.53 0.56 -2.15
CA GLY A 60 -10.08 -0.79 -1.95
C GLY A 60 -10.91 -1.28 -3.15
N GLU A 61 -11.32 -2.54 -3.10
CA GLU A 61 -12.23 -3.12 -4.08
C GLU A 61 -13.61 -2.46 -4.06
N ARG A 62 -14.21 -2.29 -5.25
CA ARG A 62 -15.59 -1.85 -5.38
C ARG A 62 -16.52 -3.04 -5.16
N ASN A 63 -17.42 -2.93 -4.20
CA ASN A 63 -18.34 -4.00 -3.84
C ASN A 63 -19.63 -3.45 -3.19
N ILE A 64 -20.55 -4.33 -2.84
CA ILE A 64 -21.86 -3.96 -2.25
C ILE A 64 -21.76 -3.16 -0.95
N PHE A 65 -20.63 -3.25 -0.22
CA PHE A 65 -20.46 -2.54 1.06
C PHE A 65 -20.10 -1.07 0.86
N ASN A 66 -19.54 -0.70 -0.29
CA ASN A 66 -19.11 0.67 -0.57
C ASN A 66 -19.82 1.32 -1.78
N GLU A 67 -20.73 0.60 -2.44
CA GLU A 67 -21.51 1.07 -3.60
C GLU A 67 -22.24 2.39 -3.31
N SER A 68 -22.86 2.52 -2.14
CA SER A 68 -23.58 3.74 -1.74
C SER A 68 -22.70 4.98 -1.63
N PHE A 69 -21.40 4.81 -1.54
CA PHE A 69 -20.41 5.89 -1.38
C PHE A 69 -19.59 6.16 -2.65
N GLU A 70 -19.88 5.45 -3.75
CA GLU A 70 -19.05 5.49 -4.96
C GLU A 70 -18.85 6.91 -5.50
N SER A 71 -19.88 7.75 -5.47
CA SER A 71 -19.82 9.14 -5.92
C SER A 71 -18.89 10.05 -5.10
N LEU A 72 -18.50 9.62 -3.90
CA LEU A 72 -17.60 10.36 -3.00
C LEU A 72 -16.15 9.84 -3.05
N MET A 73 -15.90 8.80 -3.82
CA MET A 73 -14.58 8.21 -3.96
C MET A 73 -13.84 8.78 -5.16
N PHE A 74 -12.54 8.97 -5.01
CA PHE A 74 -11.72 9.40 -6.15
C PHE A 74 -11.38 8.21 -7.07
N PRO A 75 -11.07 8.48 -8.37
CA PRO A 75 -10.72 7.45 -9.32
C PRO A 75 -9.35 6.83 -9.00
N VAL A 76 -9.28 5.50 -9.11
CA VAL A 76 -8.08 4.69 -8.88
C VAL A 76 -7.95 3.67 -10.01
N GLN A 77 -6.75 3.49 -10.53
CA GLN A 77 -6.44 2.42 -11.47
C GLN A 77 -6.22 1.11 -10.72
N ARG A 78 -6.67 0.00 -11.27
CA ARG A 78 -6.55 -1.30 -10.64
C ARG A 78 -5.80 -2.28 -11.51
N VAL A 79 -5.00 -3.11 -10.86
CA VAL A 79 -4.25 -4.21 -11.45
C VAL A 79 -4.78 -5.51 -10.87
N LYS A 80 -4.90 -6.53 -11.68
CA LYS A 80 -5.30 -7.86 -11.22
C LYS A 80 -4.36 -8.38 -10.14
N TRP A 81 -4.93 -8.94 -9.07
CA TRP A 81 -4.16 -9.65 -8.08
C TRP A 81 -3.93 -11.09 -8.53
N PRO A 82 -2.68 -11.53 -8.75
CA PRO A 82 -2.39 -12.87 -9.28
C PRO A 82 -2.42 -13.93 -8.18
N SER A 83 -3.59 -14.12 -7.58
CA SER A 83 -3.80 -15.09 -6.50
C SER A 83 -3.22 -16.45 -6.84
N THR A 84 -2.48 -17.04 -5.90
CA THR A 84 -1.84 -18.34 -6.06
C THR A 84 -2.02 -19.22 -4.83
N TRP A 85 -1.77 -20.51 -4.99
CA TRP A 85 -1.81 -21.55 -3.96
C TRP A 85 -0.68 -22.56 -4.20
N ILE A 86 -0.57 -23.56 -3.34
CA ILE A 86 0.39 -24.66 -3.50
C ILE A 86 0.05 -25.42 -4.81
N ASP A 87 1.06 -25.70 -5.62
CA ASP A 87 0.96 -26.40 -6.91
C ASP A 87 0.12 -25.67 -7.99
N ASP A 88 0.04 -24.32 -7.93
CA ASP A 88 -0.56 -23.51 -8.98
C ASP A 88 0.36 -23.49 -10.22
N ASP A 89 0.01 -24.23 -11.25
CA ASP A 89 0.74 -24.33 -12.51
C ASP A 89 0.68 -23.03 -13.37
N GLN A 90 -0.29 -22.16 -13.08
CA GLN A 90 -0.50 -20.88 -13.77
C GLN A 90 0.16 -19.69 -13.09
N VAL A 91 0.84 -19.86 -11.96
CA VAL A 91 1.37 -18.78 -11.15
C VAL A 91 2.23 -17.79 -11.95
N TYR A 92 3.14 -18.28 -12.76
CA TYR A 92 4.04 -17.42 -13.56
C TYR A 92 3.30 -16.63 -14.63
N ASN A 93 2.30 -17.23 -15.25
CA ASN A 93 1.47 -16.58 -16.26
C ASN A 93 0.60 -15.46 -15.64
N LYS A 94 -0.06 -15.75 -14.51
CA LYS A 94 -0.86 -14.76 -13.77
C LYS A 94 -0.01 -13.56 -13.33
N GLU A 95 1.18 -13.84 -12.76
CA GLU A 95 2.11 -12.77 -12.36
C GLU A 95 2.59 -11.94 -13.55
N ALA A 96 2.92 -12.58 -14.66
CA ALA A 96 3.38 -11.87 -15.86
C ALA A 96 2.30 -10.93 -16.42
N ILE A 97 1.03 -11.37 -16.44
CA ILE A 97 -0.10 -10.56 -16.85
C ILE A 97 -0.26 -9.35 -15.93
N ALA A 98 -0.29 -9.56 -14.61
CA ALA A 98 -0.44 -8.49 -13.63
C ALA A 98 0.72 -7.48 -13.68
N LEU A 99 1.96 -7.96 -13.82
CA LEU A 99 3.14 -7.09 -13.94
C LEU A 99 3.10 -6.27 -15.24
N LYS A 100 2.65 -6.85 -16.35
CA LYS A 100 2.50 -6.12 -17.61
C LYS A 100 1.41 -5.05 -17.53
N GLU A 101 0.30 -5.36 -16.88
CA GLU A 101 -0.78 -4.40 -16.61
C GLU A 101 -0.28 -3.24 -15.75
N LEU A 102 0.43 -3.54 -14.65
CA LEU A 102 1.06 -2.54 -13.79
C LEU A 102 2.05 -1.65 -14.56
N GLU A 103 2.93 -2.27 -15.36
CA GLU A 103 3.89 -1.53 -16.18
C GLU A 103 3.22 -0.59 -17.16
N ASN A 104 2.13 -1.01 -17.81
CA ASN A 104 1.38 -0.16 -18.72
C ASN A 104 0.74 1.05 -18.02
N LEU A 105 0.19 0.86 -16.82
CA LEU A 105 -0.38 1.94 -16.01
C LEU A 105 0.68 2.91 -15.52
N LEU A 106 1.86 2.42 -15.17
CA LEU A 106 2.99 3.24 -14.70
C LEU A 106 3.63 4.11 -15.81
N GLN A 107 3.28 3.92 -17.09
CA GLN A 107 3.67 4.86 -18.15
C GLN A 107 3.09 6.27 -17.91
N ILE A 108 2.01 6.36 -17.14
CA ILE A 108 1.42 7.64 -16.70
C ILE A 108 2.05 8.01 -15.35
N PRO A 109 2.51 9.27 -15.16
CA PRO A 109 3.07 9.72 -13.89
C PRO A 109 2.15 9.40 -12.71
N THR A 110 2.57 8.46 -11.86
CA THR A 110 1.79 7.86 -10.77
C THR A 110 2.29 8.38 -9.43
N ALA A 111 1.37 8.81 -8.56
CA ALA A 111 1.71 9.29 -7.23
C ALA A 111 2.13 8.13 -6.32
N ALA A 112 1.36 7.07 -6.31
CA ALA A 112 1.66 5.88 -5.50
C ALA A 112 1.02 4.61 -6.05
N VAL A 113 1.65 3.49 -5.72
CA VAL A 113 1.05 2.15 -5.79
C VAL A 113 0.86 1.66 -4.35
N ILE A 114 -0.34 1.19 -4.03
CA ILE A 114 -0.68 0.63 -2.72
C ILE A 114 -1.02 -0.85 -2.84
N LEU A 115 -0.54 -1.66 -1.87
CA LEU A 115 -0.85 -3.09 -1.80
C LEU A 115 -0.79 -3.61 -0.36
N GLU A 116 -1.51 -4.70 -0.10
CA GLU A 116 -1.35 -5.57 1.08
C GLU A 116 -0.23 -6.58 0.74
N PRO A 117 0.96 -6.54 1.39
CA PRO A 117 2.04 -7.44 0.99
C PRO A 117 1.71 -8.91 1.29
N LEU A 118 1.95 -9.79 0.33
CA LEU A 118 1.82 -11.25 0.36
C LEU A 118 0.40 -11.80 0.44
N ILE A 119 -0.56 -11.11 1.07
CA ILE A 119 -1.92 -11.62 1.25
C ILE A 119 -2.92 -10.48 1.39
N GLN A 120 -3.97 -10.52 0.57
CA GLN A 120 -5.16 -9.69 0.75
C GLN A 120 -6.07 -10.36 1.78
N GLY A 121 -6.17 -9.74 2.96
CA GLY A 121 -6.89 -10.35 4.08
C GLY A 121 -8.41 -10.39 3.88
N ALA A 122 -9.06 -9.24 3.95
CA ALA A 122 -10.51 -9.12 3.80
C ALA A 122 -11.00 -9.46 2.39
N GLY A 123 -10.14 -9.36 1.38
CA GLY A 123 -10.42 -9.75 0.01
C GLY A 123 -10.53 -11.27 -0.23
N GLY A 124 -10.45 -12.09 0.82
CA GLY A 124 -10.63 -13.53 0.72
C GLY A 124 -9.37 -14.35 1.00
N MET A 125 -8.41 -13.79 1.71
CA MET A 125 -7.11 -14.43 2.05
C MET A 125 -6.33 -14.85 0.80
N ASN A 126 -6.39 -14.03 -0.24
CA ASN A 126 -5.75 -14.27 -1.52
C ASN A 126 -4.23 -14.04 -1.44
N MET A 127 -3.45 -15.09 -1.60
CA MET A 127 -1.99 -15.06 -1.47
C MET A 127 -1.30 -14.82 -2.79
N VAL A 128 -0.11 -14.22 -2.71
CA VAL A 128 0.86 -14.11 -3.80
C VAL A 128 2.25 -14.47 -3.30
N ARG A 129 3.15 -14.80 -4.23
CA ARG A 129 4.53 -15.10 -3.88
C ARG A 129 5.32 -13.83 -3.52
N PRO A 130 6.34 -13.93 -2.62
CA PRO A 130 7.25 -12.84 -2.33
C PRO A 130 7.93 -12.26 -3.57
N GLU A 131 8.28 -13.12 -4.54
CA GLU A 131 8.93 -12.73 -5.79
C GLU A 131 8.06 -11.80 -6.66
N PHE A 132 6.74 -11.99 -6.64
CA PHE A 132 5.81 -11.09 -7.31
C PHE A 132 5.85 -9.69 -6.67
N ILE A 133 5.74 -9.62 -5.35
CA ILE A 133 5.79 -8.34 -4.60
C ILE A 133 7.13 -7.62 -4.85
N LYS A 134 8.23 -8.37 -4.91
CA LYS A 134 9.55 -7.79 -5.23
C LYS A 134 9.59 -7.20 -6.64
N LYS A 135 9.01 -7.87 -7.63
CA LYS A 135 8.90 -7.34 -9.00
C LYS A 135 8.02 -6.10 -9.07
N VAL A 136 6.90 -6.07 -8.34
CA VAL A 136 6.05 -4.87 -8.22
C VAL A 136 6.85 -3.71 -7.66
N ALA A 137 7.56 -3.89 -6.55
CA ALA A 137 8.38 -2.85 -5.94
C ALA A 137 9.46 -2.30 -6.90
N ASN A 138 10.10 -3.19 -7.66
CA ASN A 138 11.11 -2.80 -8.66
C ASN A 138 10.50 -1.96 -9.79
N LEU A 139 9.31 -2.32 -10.30
CA LEU A 139 8.60 -1.53 -11.31
C LEU A 139 8.21 -0.16 -10.75
N VAL A 140 7.64 -0.10 -9.55
CA VAL A 140 7.25 1.16 -8.90
C VAL A 140 8.47 2.09 -8.77
N LYS A 141 9.60 1.57 -8.34
CA LYS A 141 10.86 2.32 -8.25
C LYS A 141 11.39 2.76 -9.63
N GLN A 142 11.33 1.89 -10.62
CA GLN A 142 11.79 2.18 -12.00
C GLN A 142 11.02 3.35 -12.61
N TYR A 143 9.74 3.48 -12.30
CA TYR A 143 8.86 4.55 -12.79
C TYR A 143 8.74 5.74 -11.83
N ASP A 144 9.67 5.85 -10.86
CA ASP A 144 9.71 6.96 -9.90
C ASP A 144 8.35 7.22 -9.23
N SER A 145 7.69 6.16 -8.75
CA SER A 145 6.44 6.23 -7.99
C SER A 145 6.68 5.82 -6.54
N LEU A 146 5.83 6.26 -5.60
CA LEU A 146 5.92 5.83 -4.21
C LEU A 146 5.24 4.47 -4.01
N LEU A 147 5.83 3.62 -3.18
CA LEU A 147 5.24 2.35 -2.77
C LEU A 147 4.68 2.46 -1.35
N ILE A 148 3.37 2.18 -1.21
CA ILE A 148 2.68 2.10 0.08
C ILE A 148 2.43 0.62 0.40
N ALA A 149 3.00 0.12 1.48
CA ALA A 149 2.70 -1.21 2.01
C ALA A 149 1.64 -1.10 3.11
N ASP A 150 0.48 -1.66 2.87
CA ASP A 150 -0.55 -1.80 3.90
C ASP A 150 -0.28 -3.07 4.72
N GLU A 151 0.35 -2.90 5.86
CA GLU A 151 0.67 -3.95 6.83
C GLU A 151 -0.32 -4.02 7.99
N VAL A 152 -1.51 -3.42 7.83
CA VAL A 152 -2.55 -3.44 8.87
C VAL A 152 -2.97 -4.86 9.24
N LEU A 153 -3.11 -5.75 8.24
CA LEU A 153 -3.34 -7.16 8.48
C LEU A 153 -2.03 -7.94 8.64
N THR A 154 -1.11 -7.76 7.72
CA THR A 154 0.06 -8.63 7.51
C THR A 154 1.16 -8.43 8.54
N GLY A 155 1.20 -7.28 9.18
CA GLY A 155 2.20 -6.94 10.19
C GLY A 155 2.12 -7.77 11.46
N PHE A 156 3.20 -7.70 12.24
CA PHE A 156 3.34 -8.34 13.55
C PHE A 156 3.28 -9.86 13.53
N GLY A 157 3.89 -10.47 12.51
CA GLY A 157 4.19 -11.90 12.49
C GLY A 157 3.18 -12.79 11.77
N ARG A 158 2.08 -12.25 11.20
CA ARG A 158 1.05 -13.05 10.53
C ARG A 158 1.55 -13.87 9.35
N THR A 159 2.55 -13.38 8.64
CA THR A 159 3.13 -14.05 7.45
C THR A 159 4.44 -14.77 7.75
N GLY A 160 4.81 -14.90 9.04
CA GLY A 160 6.02 -15.58 9.49
C GLY A 160 7.23 -14.67 9.73
N SER A 161 7.33 -13.53 9.06
CA SER A 161 8.25 -12.42 9.40
C SER A 161 7.51 -11.35 10.18
N LEU A 162 8.23 -10.46 10.87
CA LEU A 162 7.59 -9.42 11.67
C LEU A 162 6.70 -8.52 10.81
N PHE A 163 7.15 -8.19 9.60
CA PHE A 163 6.35 -7.53 8.56
C PHE A 163 6.48 -8.29 7.24
N ALA A 164 5.41 -8.31 6.46
CA ALA A 164 5.37 -9.05 5.19
C ALA A 164 6.31 -8.44 4.14
N PHE A 165 6.52 -7.12 4.14
CA PHE A 165 7.48 -6.46 3.25
C PHE A 165 8.92 -6.98 3.45
N GLN A 166 9.29 -7.38 4.69
CA GLN A 166 10.60 -7.97 4.98
C GLN A 166 10.76 -9.35 4.33
N LYS A 167 9.69 -10.16 4.33
CA LYS A 167 9.69 -11.47 3.66
C LYS A 167 9.75 -11.34 2.13
N ALA A 168 9.14 -10.29 1.60
CA ALA A 168 9.20 -9.97 0.18
C ALA A 168 10.53 -9.30 -0.24
N ASP A 169 11.39 -8.95 0.72
CA ASP A 169 12.66 -8.25 0.51
C ASP A 169 12.46 -6.97 -0.30
N ILE A 170 11.52 -6.13 0.12
CA ILE A 170 11.23 -4.82 -0.46
C ILE A 170 11.44 -3.69 0.55
N ASP A 171 11.60 -2.48 0.04
CA ASP A 171 11.83 -1.26 0.82
C ASP A 171 10.75 -0.21 0.49
N PRO A 172 9.54 -0.32 1.07
CA PRO A 172 8.43 0.60 0.79
C PRO A 172 8.74 2.01 1.29
N ASP A 173 8.17 3.02 0.63
CA ASP A 173 8.34 4.43 0.99
C ASP A 173 7.44 4.83 2.16
N LEU A 174 6.28 4.18 2.24
CA LEU A 174 5.27 4.35 3.28
C LEU A 174 4.74 2.99 3.74
N ILE A 175 4.47 2.87 5.04
CA ILE A 175 3.85 1.67 5.63
C ILE A 175 2.69 2.10 6.52
N ALA A 176 1.53 1.47 6.37
CA ALA A 176 0.41 1.60 7.30
C ALA A 176 0.35 0.37 8.22
N ILE A 177 0.28 0.57 9.53
CA ILE A 177 0.15 -0.48 10.52
C ILE A 177 -0.96 -0.18 11.53
N SER A 178 -1.61 -1.22 12.04
CA SER A 178 -2.63 -1.14 13.10
C SER A 178 -2.77 -2.52 13.77
N LYS A 179 -3.94 -3.00 13.99
CA LYS A 179 -4.32 -4.34 14.55
C LYS A 179 -3.30 -4.94 15.52
N GLY A 180 -2.25 -5.58 15.01
CA GLY A 180 -1.19 -6.20 15.82
C GLY A 180 -0.38 -5.21 16.65
N LEU A 181 -0.41 -3.92 16.31
CA LEU A 181 0.31 -2.86 17.03
C LEU A 181 -0.08 -2.79 18.51
N THR A 182 -1.37 -2.92 18.82
CA THR A 182 -1.92 -2.91 20.17
C THR A 182 -2.56 -4.26 20.56
N GLY A 183 -2.60 -5.22 19.64
CA GLY A 183 -3.30 -6.50 19.85
C GLY A 183 -4.82 -6.33 19.99
N GLY A 184 -5.39 -5.20 19.55
CA GLY A 184 -6.81 -4.89 19.67
C GLY A 184 -7.22 -4.29 21.02
N PHE A 185 -6.28 -4.06 21.92
CA PHE A 185 -6.57 -3.50 23.25
C PHE A 185 -6.98 -2.02 23.18
N LEU A 186 -6.34 -1.24 22.30
CA LEU A 186 -6.65 0.16 22.06
C LEU A 186 -6.74 0.45 20.55
N PRO A 187 -7.65 1.33 20.12
CA PRO A 187 -7.63 1.86 18.76
C PRO A 187 -6.32 2.61 18.53
N MET A 188 -5.56 2.21 17.52
CA MET A 188 -4.35 2.90 17.10
C MET A 188 -3.96 2.50 15.68
N GLY A 189 -3.58 3.48 14.88
CA GLY A 189 -2.92 3.30 13.60
C GLY A 189 -1.63 4.10 13.55
N VAL A 190 -0.68 3.67 12.76
CA VAL A 190 0.55 4.41 12.51
C VAL A 190 0.89 4.34 11.03
N THR A 191 1.19 5.50 10.47
CA THR A 191 1.82 5.61 9.16
C THR A 191 3.29 5.88 9.36
N LEU A 192 4.13 5.04 8.75
CA LEU A 192 5.58 5.25 8.75
C LEU A 192 6.00 5.75 7.36
N ALA A 193 7.03 6.59 7.34
CA ALA A 193 7.58 7.16 6.11
C ALA A 193 9.10 7.21 6.18
N LYS A 194 9.74 7.09 5.01
CA LYS A 194 11.18 7.34 4.87
C LYS A 194 11.51 8.80 5.14
N GLU A 195 12.73 9.07 5.63
CA GLU A 195 13.24 10.42 5.87
C GLU A 195 13.20 11.30 4.61
N GLU A 196 13.48 10.73 3.44
CA GLU A 196 13.44 11.46 2.16
C GLU A 196 12.03 11.92 1.77
N VAL A 197 10.99 11.15 2.16
CA VAL A 197 9.59 11.56 2.00
C VAL A 197 9.31 12.74 2.93
N PHE A 198 9.65 12.63 4.21
CA PHE A 198 9.42 13.67 5.21
C PHE A 198 10.12 15.00 4.87
N LYS A 199 11.34 14.97 4.35
CA LYS A 199 12.12 16.18 4.00
C LYS A 199 11.36 17.11 3.04
N LYS A 200 10.45 16.62 2.23
CA LYS A 200 9.64 17.45 1.31
C LYS A 200 8.48 18.20 1.99
N PHE A 201 8.23 17.91 3.27
CA PHE A 201 7.23 18.62 4.07
C PHE A 201 7.85 19.69 4.98
N ILE A 202 9.17 19.74 5.07
CA ILE A 202 9.87 20.78 5.82
C ILE A 202 9.96 22.00 4.91
N SER A 203 9.25 23.08 5.24
CA SER A 203 9.37 24.37 4.57
C SER A 203 10.01 25.40 5.51
N ASN A 204 10.71 26.40 4.94
CA ASN A 204 11.18 27.56 5.68
C ASN A 204 10.07 28.63 5.86
N SER A 205 8.85 28.31 5.41
CA SER A 205 7.67 29.16 5.59
C SER A 205 6.83 28.62 6.75
N PRO A 206 6.30 29.50 7.62
CA PRO A 206 5.41 29.09 8.71
C PRO A 206 4.11 28.50 8.20
#